data_a70ea9dc1c58606bea8391aafcb01e82
#
_entry.id   a70ea9dc1c58606bea8391aafcb01e82
#
_cell.length_a   1.000
_cell.length_b   1.000
_cell.length_c   1.000
_cell.angle_alpha   90.00
_cell.angle_beta   90.00
_cell.angle_gamma   90.00
#
_symmetry.space_group_name_H-M   'P 1'
#
loop_
_entity.id
_entity.type
_entity.pdbx_description
1 polymer ?
#
loop_
_entity_poly.entity_id
_entity_poly.type
_entity_poly.pdbx_seq_one_letter_code
_entity_poly.pdbx_strand_id
1 'polypeptide(L)'
;LNYEKYIDDHFPFEKFNPGQKEAIDFAVTNLVAGKKHILMELPTGIGKSAIATTVHRVMRQIKKGKENWKTAIITATKGLQEQYLHDDKEIFSLKGRQNYPCSKNAGHYGSAKCKQTCNAGGCVPASSCDYFKTREVWRLHADLRLTNTSFQIKAPTVLIGDDKSRASLTVIDECHEIDEQLVKHAALTIDVVDLTSIEKVAGKNFTGRFAAFINDFSEYDEGFYFVPDADIQKSAKELIDAIDTKAGELEQKAKESSHGHGSIAAVIDDLRGWATALHSFAFSGGEWIIEEYAYAQKLVLTPVYTHQVVNKGLYDKCDQFIHMSATICGFDEYMKTMGIDKKDVAVIDAANPIPVEQRPVYAMNAIKVSG
;
A
#
# COMPACT_ATOMS: atom_id res chain seq x y z
N LEU A 1 -19.77 -27.15 -8.16
CA LEU A 1 -20.82 -26.33 -7.51
C LEU A 1 -21.19 -25.23 -8.49
N ASN A 2 -22.49 -25.10 -8.79
CA ASN A 2 -22.96 -23.98 -9.61
C ASN A 2 -23.17 -22.78 -8.71
N TYR A 3 -22.31 -21.74 -8.87
CA TYR A 3 -22.36 -20.50 -8.08
C TYR A 3 -23.32 -19.46 -8.67
N GLU A 4 -23.91 -19.70 -9.84
CA GLU A 4 -24.79 -18.76 -10.55
C GLU A 4 -25.88 -18.18 -9.66
N LYS A 5 -26.58 -19.04 -8.93
CA LYS A 5 -27.65 -18.60 -8.02
C LYS A 5 -27.12 -17.61 -6.97
N TYR A 6 -25.96 -17.87 -6.38
CA TYR A 6 -25.38 -16.96 -5.39
C TYR A 6 -24.94 -15.64 -6.04
N ILE A 7 -24.45 -15.68 -7.29
CA ILE A 7 -24.08 -14.49 -8.04
C ILE A 7 -25.30 -13.62 -8.31
N ASP A 8 -26.39 -14.23 -8.82
CA ASP A 8 -27.63 -13.52 -9.10
C ASP A 8 -28.29 -12.95 -7.83
N ASP A 9 -28.29 -13.70 -6.71
CA ASP A 9 -28.85 -13.28 -5.43
C ASP A 9 -28.07 -12.12 -4.77
N HIS A 10 -26.79 -11.96 -5.07
CA HIS A 10 -25.91 -10.98 -4.42
C HIS A 10 -25.42 -9.84 -5.32
N PHE A 11 -25.82 -9.84 -6.59
CA PHE A 11 -25.48 -8.76 -7.50
C PHE A 11 -26.30 -7.48 -7.17
N PRO A 12 -25.65 -6.30 -7.07
CA PRO A 12 -26.33 -5.11 -6.52
C PRO A 12 -27.25 -4.39 -7.51
N PHE A 13 -27.27 -4.79 -8.78
CA PHE A 13 -28.04 -4.13 -9.83
C PHE A 13 -29.02 -5.12 -10.50
N GLU A 14 -30.02 -4.58 -11.19
CA GLU A 14 -31.04 -5.39 -11.89
C GLU A 14 -30.47 -6.19 -13.06
N LYS A 15 -29.40 -5.71 -13.69
CA LYS A 15 -28.82 -6.33 -14.90
C LYS A 15 -27.30 -6.28 -14.85
N PHE A 16 -26.69 -7.36 -15.32
CA PHE A 16 -25.23 -7.42 -15.55
C PHE A 16 -24.87 -6.66 -16.82
N ASN A 17 -23.73 -5.99 -16.79
CA ASN A 17 -23.06 -5.55 -18.01
C ASN A 17 -22.48 -6.77 -18.75
N PRO A 18 -22.29 -6.68 -20.08
CA PRO A 18 -21.65 -7.75 -20.85
C PRO A 18 -20.29 -8.16 -20.25
N GLY A 19 -20.07 -9.46 -20.08
CA GLY A 19 -18.86 -10.02 -19.49
C GLY A 19 -18.76 -9.95 -17.95
N GLN A 20 -19.64 -9.22 -17.28
CA GLN A 20 -19.57 -8.99 -15.84
C GLN A 20 -19.85 -10.24 -15.02
N LYS A 21 -20.90 -11.01 -15.41
CA LYS A 21 -21.27 -12.25 -14.73
C LYS A 21 -20.19 -13.32 -14.90
N GLU A 22 -19.62 -13.43 -16.10
CA GLU A 22 -18.51 -14.36 -16.39
C GLU A 22 -17.27 -14.02 -15.56
N ALA A 23 -16.96 -12.73 -15.43
CA ALA A 23 -15.84 -12.27 -14.60
C ALA A 23 -16.03 -12.63 -13.12
N ILE A 24 -17.24 -12.47 -12.59
CA ILE A 24 -17.58 -12.85 -11.21
C ILE A 24 -17.48 -14.37 -11.02
N ASP A 25 -18.08 -15.15 -11.93
CA ASP A 25 -18.04 -16.61 -11.86
C ASP A 25 -16.61 -17.14 -11.94
N PHE A 26 -15.81 -16.60 -12.84
CA PHE A 26 -14.38 -16.91 -12.96
C PHE A 26 -13.64 -16.67 -11.65
N ALA A 27 -13.82 -15.49 -11.03
CA ALA A 27 -13.18 -15.14 -9.78
C ALA A 27 -13.59 -16.08 -8.65
N VAL A 28 -14.88 -16.29 -8.45
CA VAL A 28 -15.43 -17.17 -7.41
C VAL A 28 -14.94 -18.62 -7.56
N THR A 29 -15.01 -19.16 -8.77
CA THR A 29 -14.58 -20.53 -9.06
C THR A 29 -13.12 -20.75 -8.72
N ASN A 30 -12.23 -19.82 -9.12
CA ASN A 30 -10.81 -19.95 -8.88
C ASN A 30 -10.42 -19.67 -7.41
N LEU A 31 -11.11 -18.75 -6.72
CA LEU A 31 -10.93 -18.55 -5.28
C LEU A 31 -11.31 -19.80 -4.48
N VAL A 32 -12.43 -20.44 -4.83
CA VAL A 32 -12.86 -21.70 -4.18
C VAL A 32 -11.90 -22.85 -4.51
N ALA A 33 -11.33 -22.88 -5.71
CA ALA A 33 -10.30 -23.84 -6.10
C ALA A 33 -8.95 -23.61 -5.39
N GLY A 34 -8.81 -22.54 -4.59
CA GLY A 34 -7.61 -22.25 -3.81
C GLY A 34 -6.50 -21.51 -4.57
N LYS A 35 -6.81 -20.92 -5.73
CA LYS A 35 -5.86 -20.04 -6.41
C LYS A 35 -5.54 -18.83 -5.53
N LYS A 36 -4.26 -18.52 -5.38
CA LYS A 36 -3.81 -17.41 -4.55
C LYS A 36 -4.00 -16.05 -5.23
N HIS A 37 -3.82 -15.99 -6.55
CA HIS A 37 -3.95 -14.78 -7.33
C HIS A 37 -4.92 -14.97 -8.50
N ILE A 38 -5.81 -14.01 -8.68
CA ILE A 38 -6.73 -13.92 -9.81
C ILE A 38 -6.40 -12.64 -10.55
N LEU A 39 -5.90 -12.72 -11.77
CA LEU A 39 -5.60 -11.56 -12.61
C LEU A 39 -6.75 -11.34 -13.59
N MET A 40 -7.30 -10.15 -13.60
CA MET A 40 -8.49 -9.83 -14.38
C MET A 40 -8.26 -8.55 -15.20
N GLU A 41 -8.02 -8.69 -16.51
CA GLU A 41 -8.08 -7.57 -17.42
C GLU A 41 -9.54 -7.32 -17.80
N LEU A 42 -10.07 -6.20 -17.31
CA LEU A 42 -11.49 -5.88 -17.34
C LEU A 42 -11.70 -4.52 -18.01
N PRO A 43 -12.40 -4.43 -19.14
CA PRO A 43 -12.56 -3.18 -19.86
C PRO A 43 -13.21 -2.09 -19.00
N THR A 44 -12.87 -0.83 -19.32
CA THR A 44 -13.49 0.33 -18.68
C THR A 44 -15.00 0.29 -18.85
N GLY A 45 -15.74 0.58 -17.79
CA GLY A 45 -17.20 0.57 -17.81
C GLY A 45 -17.88 -0.79 -17.57
N ILE A 46 -17.11 -1.89 -17.44
CA ILE A 46 -17.69 -3.21 -17.10
C ILE A 46 -18.33 -3.23 -15.70
N GLY A 47 -17.95 -2.28 -14.81
CA GLY A 47 -18.45 -2.24 -13.44
C GLY A 47 -17.58 -3.05 -12.46
N LYS A 48 -16.27 -2.79 -12.43
CA LYS A 48 -15.29 -3.43 -11.53
C LYS A 48 -15.70 -3.39 -10.07
N SER A 49 -16.30 -2.29 -9.61
CA SER A 49 -16.81 -2.15 -8.23
C SER A 49 -17.88 -3.19 -7.89
N ALA A 50 -18.85 -3.38 -8.80
CA ALA A 50 -19.89 -4.40 -8.62
C ALA A 50 -19.32 -5.82 -8.66
N ILE A 51 -18.31 -6.09 -9.49
CA ILE A 51 -17.60 -7.38 -9.51
C ILE A 51 -16.97 -7.65 -8.13
N ALA A 52 -16.18 -6.71 -7.62
CA ALA A 52 -15.49 -6.86 -6.34
C ALA A 52 -16.44 -7.10 -5.16
N THR A 53 -17.54 -6.31 -5.08
CA THR A 53 -18.51 -6.41 -4.00
C THR A 53 -19.36 -7.68 -4.09
N THR A 54 -19.72 -8.10 -5.31
CA THR A 54 -20.44 -9.37 -5.53
C THR A 54 -19.58 -10.57 -5.16
N VAL A 55 -18.32 -10.60 -5.59
CA VAL A 55 -17.37 -11.66 -5.20
C VAL A 55 -17.26 -11.76 -3.68
N HIS A 56 -17.13 -10.62 -2.97
CA HIS A 56 -17.13 -10.62 -1.51
C HIS A 56 -18.36 -11.30 -0.93
N ARG A 57 -19.57 -10.90 -1.34
CA ARG A 57 -20.84 -11.43 -0.82
C ARG A 57 -21.01 -12.91 -1.09
N VAL A 58 -20.71 -13.34 -2.32
CA VAL A 58 -20.76 -14.75 -2.72
C VAL A 58 -19.78 -15.59 -1.91
N MET A 59 -18.52 -15.17 -1.78
CA MET A 59 -17.51 -15.88 -0.99
C MET A 59 -17.88 -15.94 0.49
N ARG A 60 -18.38 -14.84 1.06
CA ARG A 60 -18.90 -14.81 2.44
C ARG A 60 -20.03 -15.83 2.66
N GLN A 61 -20.94 -15.98 1.69
CA GLN A 61 -22.03 -16.98 1.74
C GLN A 61 -21.49 -18.40 1.64
N ILE A 62 -20.54 -18.66 0.72
CA ILE A 62 -19.92 -19.99 0.54
C ILE A 62 -19.14 -20.41 1.79
N LYS A 63 -18.46 -19.48 2.42
CA LYS A 63 -17.60 -19.73 3.59
C LYS A 63 -18.32 -19.62 4.93
N LYS A 64 -19.62 -19.29 4.93
CA LYS A 64 -20.44 -19.11 6.13
C LYS A 64 -20.37 -20.33 7.07
N GLY A 65 -20.03 -20.07 8.33
CA GLY A 65 -19.88 -21.09 9.36
C GLY A 65 -18.55 -21.87 9.35
N LYS A 66 -17.67 -21.60 8.38
CA LYS A 66 -16.32 -22.19 8.30
C LYS A 66 -15.24 -21.20 8.66
N GLU A 67 -15.36 -19.99 8.21
CA GLU A 67 -14.39 -18.90 8.43
C GLU A 67 -15.10 -17.54 8.45
N ASN A 68 -14.49 -16.57 9.14
CA ASN A 68 -14.96 -15.19 9.15
C ASN A 68 -14.40 -14.48 7.92
N TRP A 69 -15.07 -14.60 6.77
CA TRP A 69 -14.62 -14.05 5.50
C TRP A 69 -14.64 -12.52 5.50
N LYS A 70 -13.48 -11.92 5.31
CA LYS A 70 -13.29 -10.46 5.20
C LYS A 70 -12.60 -10.14 3.90
N THR A 71 -13.04 -9.06 3.23
CA THR A 71 -12.42 -8.57 2.00
C THR A 71 -11.91 -7.15 2.20
N ALA A 72 -10.68 -6.89 1.78
CA ALA A 72 -10.11 -5.54 1.67
C ALA A 72 -10.05 -5.13 0.19
N ILE A 73 -10.61 -3.99 -0.16
CA ILE A 73 -10.49 -3.37 -1.47
C ILE A 73 -9.46 -2.25 -1.37
N ILE A 74 -8.47 -2.29 -2.25
CA ILE A 74 -7.40 -1.30 -2.33
C ILE A 74 -7.55 -0.59 -3.67
N THR A 75 -7.69 0.73 -3.65
CA THR A 75 -7.81 1.56 -4.85
C THR A 75 -6.60 2.48 -5.01
N ALA A 76 -6.28 2.83 -6.23
CA ALA A 76 -5.17 3.72 -6.52
C ALA A 76 -5.42 5.16 -6.00
N THR A 77 -6.64 5.66 -6.12
CA THR A 77 -6.98 7.05 -5.84
C THR A 77 -8.16 7.23 -4.88
N LYS A 78 -8.27 8.43 -4.30
CA LYS A 78 -9.42 8.82 -3.48
C LYS A 78 -10.71 8.93 -4.28
N GLY A 79 -10.65 9.31 -5.56
CA GLY A 79 -11.82 9.39 -6.44
C GLY A 79 -12.48 8.03 -6.62
N LEU A 80 -11.67 6.98 -6.84
CA LEU A 80 -12.16 5.61 -6.88
C LEU A 80 -12.78 5.17 -5.55
N GLN A 81 -12.22 5.57 -4.41
CA GLN A 81 -12.85 5.29 -3.11
C GLN A 81 -14.26 5.88 -3.02
N GLU A 82 -14.47 7.13 -3.46
CA GLU A 82 -15.80 7.76 -3.45
C GLU A 82 -16.79 7.03 -4.37
N GLN A 83 -16.33 6.55 -5.53
CA GLN A 83 -17.16 5.76 -6.43
C GLN A 83 -17.63 4.46 -5.75
N TYR A 84 -16.74 3.71 -5.13
CA TYR A 84 -17.11 2.49 -4.38
C TYR A 84 -18.13 2.78 -3.28
N LEU A 85 -17.97 3.87 -2.53
CA LEU A 85 -18.90 4.27 -1.45
C LEU A 85 -20.25 4.78 -1.99
N HIS A 86 -20.28 5.30 -3.19
CA HIS A 86 -21.52 5.68 -3.86
C HIS A 86 -22.29 4.44 -4.29
N ASP A 87 -21.59 3.45 -4.88
CA ASP A 87 -22.18 2.24 -5.47
C ASP A 87 -22.64 1.24 -4.40
N ASP A 88 -21.96 1.18 -3.24
CA ASP A 88 -22.27 0.20 -2.21
C ASP A 88 -22.12 0.76 -0.79
N LYS A 89 -23.23 0.75 -0.04
CA LYS A 89 -23.32 1.30 1.33
C LYS A 89 -22.81 0.35 2.42
N GLU A 90 -22.55 -0.90 2.10
CA GLU A 90 -21.96 -1.87 3.05
C GLU A 90 -20.45 -1.73 3.18
N ILE A 91 -19.83 -0.98 2.27
CA ILE A 91 -18.39 -0.73 2.26
C ILE A 91 -18.00 0.22 3.40
N PHE A 92 -17.08 -0.23 4.21
CA PHE A 92 -16.51 0.60 5.27
C PHE A 92 -15.14 1.16 4.84
N SER A 93 -15.06 2.48 4.64
CA SER A 93 -13.85 3.14 4.14
C SER A 93 -12.99 3.70 5.27
N LEU A 94 -11.68 3.47 5.16
CA LEU A 94 -10.68 4.12 6.00
C LEU A 94 -9.74 4.96 5.11
N LYS A 95 -9.66 6.24 5.40
CA LYS A 95 -8.79 7.21 4.74
C LYS A 95 -7.61 7.58 5.66
N GLY A 96 -6.59 8.18 5.09
CA GLY A 96 -5.49 8.73 5.88
C GLY A 96 -5.98 9.73 6.93
N ARG A 97 -5.28 9.83 8.05
CA ARG A 97 -5.62 10.66 9.23
C ARG A 97 -5.98 12.11 8.90
N GLN A 98 -5.35 12.68 7.89
CA GLN A 98 -5.60 14.04 7.40
C GLN A 98 -7.01 14.28 6.82
N ASN A 99 -7.80 13.22 6.63
CA ASN A 99 -9.17 13.34 6.12
C ASN A 99 -10.23 13.36 7.25
N TYR A 100 -9.78 13.36 8.52
CA TYR A 100 -10.67 13.37 9.68
C TYR A 100 -10.48 14.66 10.49
N PRO A 101 -11.56 15.24 11.03
CA PRO A 101 -11.46 16.42 11.90
C PRO A 101 -10.72 16.05 13.19
N CYS A 102 -9.92 16.99 13.68
CA CYS A 102 -9.23 16.81 14.94
C CYS A 102 -10.11 17.25 16.11
N SER A 103 -10.44 16.33 17.02
CA SER A 103 -11.27 16.61 18.20
C SER A 103 -10.65 17.60 19.19
N LYS A 104 -9.31 17.78 19.17
CA LYS A 104 -8.61 18.77 20.02
C LYS A 104 -8.48 20.16 19.39
N ASN A 105 -8.50 20.26 18.07
CA ASN A 105 -8.39 21.52 17.35
C ASN A 105 -9.57 21.62 16.39
N ALA A 106 -10.71 22.06 16.91
CA ALA A 106 -11.92 22.27 16.12
C ALA A 106 -11.60 23.17 14.90
N GLY A 107 -11.91 22.68 13.70
CA GLY A 107 -11.64 23.38 12.44
C GLY A 107 -10.35 23.01 11.73
N HIS A 108 -9.51 22.15 12.28
CA HIS A 108 -8.31 21.62 11.59
C HIS A 108 -8.48 20.13 11.27
N TYR A 109 -8.40 19.79 10.03
CA TYR A 109 -8.16 18.42 9.56
C TYR A 109 -6.74 18.00 9.89
N GLY A 110 -6.51 16.70 10.13
CA GLY A 110 -5.24 16.15 10.60
C GLY A 110 -4.01 16.68 9.87
N SER A 111 -3.46 17.74 10.43
CA SER A 111 -2.24 18.41 9.98
C SER A 111 -1.00 17.69 10.52
N ALA A 112 0.19 18.18 10.19
CA ALA A 112 1.45 17.77 10.81
C ALA A 112 1.39 17.83 12.35
N LYS A 113 0.62 18.77 12.93
CA LYS A 113 0.36 18.85 14.37
C LYS A 113 -0.45 17.66 14.92
N CYS A 114 -1.40 17.10 14.14
CA CYS A 114 -2.12 15.90 14.53
C CYS A 114 -1.17 14.68 14.59
N LYS A 115 -0.24 14.56 13.63
CA LYS A 115 0.80 13.52 13.64
C LYS A 115 1.67 13.62 14.90
N GLN A 116 2.09 14.83 15.26
CA GLN A 116 2.90 15.10 16.45
C GLN A 116 2.19 14.78 17.76
N THR A 117 0.91 15.15 17.89
CA THR A 117 0.17 14.97 19.14
C THR A 117 -0.41 13.56 19.32
N CYS A 118 -0.83 12.90 18.25
CA CYS A 118 -1.41 11.56 18.36
C CYS A 118 -0.36 10.48 18.62
N ASN A 119 0.84 10.61 18.04
CA ASN A 119 1.90 9.64 18.24
C ASN A 119 2.57 9.77 19.61
N ALA A 120 2.50 10.94 20.22
CA ALA A 120 3.10 11.20 21.53
C ALA A 120 2.26 10.71 22.74
N GLY A 121 1.17 9.98 22.53
CA GLY A 121 0.28 9.59 23.63
C GLY A 121 -0.43 10.77 24.31
N GLY A 122 -0.15 12.01 23.88
CA GLY A 122 -0.74 13.23 24.45
C GLY A 122 -2.11 13.60 23.89
N CYS A 123 -2.66 12.80 23.00
CA CYS A 123 -4.00 12.98 22.49
C CYS A 123 -5.02 12.32 23.42
N VAL A 124 -6.20 12.91 23.50
CA VAL A 124 -7.39 12.38 24.17
C VAL A 124 -7.51 10.87 23.93
N PRO A 125 -8.16 10.11 24.84
CA PRO A 125 -8.36 8.68 24.63
C PRO A 125 -8.77 8.40 23.19
N ALA A 126 -8.21 7.36 22.58
CA ALA A 126 -8.49 6.95 21.19
C ALA A 126 -10.01 6.89 20.91
N SER A 127 -10.81 6.65 21.96
CA SER A 127 -12.28 6.67 21.96
C SER A 127 -12.93 8.00 21.58
N SER A 128 -12.22 9.12 21.60
CA SER A 128 -12.78 10.44 21.24
C SER A 128 -12.30 10.98 19.88
N CYS A 129 -11.36 10.30 19.21
CA CYS A 129 -10.84 10.69 17.91
C CYS A 129 -11.56 9.91 16.81
N ASP A 130 -12.18 10.62 15.86
CA ASP A 130 -12.94 10.00 14.77
C ASP A 130 -12.09 9.09 13.89
N TYR A 131 -10.83 9.46 13.63
CA TYR A 131 -9.91 8.58 12.91
C TYR A 131 -9.69 7.25 13.64
N PHE A 132 -9.40 7.27 14.95
CA PHE A 132 -9.15 6.05 15.70
C PHE A 132 -10.42 5.21 15.89
N LYS A 133 -11.58 5.83 16.09
CA LYS A 133 -12.88 5.13 16.10
C LYS A 133 -13.13 4.42 14.77
N THR A 134 -13.01 5.16 13.67
CA THR A 134 -13.21 4.62 12.32
C THR A 134 -12.22 3.48 12.03
N ARG A 135 -10.95 3.67 12.40
CA ARG A 135 -9.91 2.64 12.22
C ARG A 135 -10.24 1.36 12.99
N GLU A 136 -10.70 1.48 14.25
CA GLU A 136 -11.02 0.32 15.08
C GLU A 136 -12.24 -0.44 14.55
N VAL A 137 -13.31 0.28 14.17
CA VAL A 137 -14.48 -0.33 13.51
C VAL A 137 -14.07 -1.00 12.18
N TRP A 138 -13.29 -0.30 11.35
CA TRP A 138 -12.78 -0.82 10.08
C TRP A 138 -11.97 -2.11 10.30
N ARG A 139 -11.10 -2.13 11.30
CA ARG A 139 -10.20 -3.24 11.60
C ARG A 139 -10.96 -4.46 12.15
N LEU A 140 -11.85 -4.27 13.11
CA LEU A 140 -12.45 -5.38 13.86
C LEU A 140 -13.83 -5.82 13.35
N HIS A 141 -14.64 -4.88 12.89
CA HIS A 141 -16.05 -5.09 12.63
C HIS A 141 -16.46 -5.07 11.17
N ALA A 142 -15.69 -4.39 10.31
CA ALA A 142 -16.03 -4.34 8.90
C ALA A 142 -15.60 -5.62 8.16
N ASP A 143 -16.56 -6.26 7.46
CA ASP A 143 -16.30 -7.43 6.63
C ASP A 143 -15.88 -7.03 5.21
N LEU A 144 -16.41 -5.92 4.69
CA LEU A 144 -16.04 -5.32 3.41
C LEU A 144 -15.37 -3.95 3.64
N ARG A 145 -14.10 -3.88 3.37
CA ARG A 145 -13.22 -2.78 3.74
C ARG A 145 -12.66 -2.08 2.51
N LEU A 146 -12.52 -0.77 2.57
CA LEU A 146 -11.96 0.03 1.49
C LEU A 146 -10.86 0.95 2.01
N THR A 147 -9.75 0.99 1.30
CA THR A 147 -8.65 1.92 1.54
C THR A 147 -7.91 2.22 0.25
N ASN A 148 -6.91 3.11 0.28
CA ASN A 148 -6.05 3.33 -0.88
C ASN A 148 -4.68 2.66 -0.71
N THR A 149 -4.01 2.42 -1.84
CA THR A 149 -2.71 1.75 -1.91
C THR A 149 -1.67 2.43 -1.03
N SER A 150 -1.56 3.75 -1.10
CA SER A 150 -0.59 4.52 -0.31
C SER A 150 -0.79 4.35 1.21
N PHE A 151 -2.04 4.27 1.68
CA PHE A 151 -2.33 4.04 3.09
C PHE A 151 -2.05 2.58 3.49
N GLN A 152 -2.40 1.62 2.63
CA GLN A 152 -2.14 0.20 2.85
C GLN A 152 -0.64 -0.08 2.99
N ILE A 153 0.19 0.46 2.09
CA ILE A 153 1.64 0.24 2.11
C ILE A 153 2.28 0.88 3.35
N LYS A 154 1.84 2.09 3.74
CA LYS A 154 2.39 2.80 4.91
C LYS A 154 2.00 2.19 6.26
N ALA A 155 0.90 1.49 6.33
CA ALA A 155 0.37 0.94 7.57
C ALA A 155 -0.11 -0.51 7.44
N PRO A 156 0.66 -1.42 6.83
CA PRO A 156 0.20 -2.76 6.47
C PRO A 156 -0.22 -3.59 7.70
N THR A 157 0.52 -3.50 8.79
CA THR A 157 0.22 -4.23 10.03
C THR A 157 -1.03 -3.73 10.75
N VAL A 158 -1.36 -2.46 10.58
CA VAL A 158 -2.54 -1.85 11.22
C VAL A 158 -3.82 -2.24 10.52
N LEU A 159 -3.76 -2.47 9.19
CA LEU A 159 -4.94 -2.54 8.35
C LEU A 159 -5.40 -3.97 8.05
N ILE A 160 -4.48 -4.86 7.69
CA ILE A 160 -4.84 -6.24 7.31
C ILE A 160 -3.89 -7.29 7.91
N GLY A 161 -3.03 -6.90 8.85
CA GLY A 161 -1.86 -7.70 9.22
C GLY A 161 -1.87 -8.39 10.57
N ASP A 162 -2.85 -8.17 11.45
CA ASP A 162 -2.98 -8.96 12.68
C ASP A 162 -4.05 -10.08 12.53
N ASP A 163 -3.96 -11.11 13.35
CA ASP A 163 -4.87 -12.28 13.28
C ASP A 163 -6.35 -11.91 13.39
N LYS A 164 -6.67 -10.80 14.04
CA LYS A 164 -8.06 -10.32 14.20
C LYS A 164 -8.56 -9.49 13.03
N SER A 165 -7.65 -8.82 12.34
CA SER A 165 -7.96 -7.92 11.23
C SER A 165 -7.62 -8.48 9.85
N ARG A 166 -6.98 -9.67 9.79
CA ARG A 166 -6.56 -10.31 8.54
C ARG A 166 -7.72 -10.43 7.56
N ALA A 167 -7.51 -10.00 6.34
CA ALA A 167 -8.44 -10.20 5.25
C ALA A 167 -8.25 -11.60 4.63
N SER A 168 -9.34 -12.28 4.28
CA SER A 168 -9.29 -13.51 3.51
C SER A 168 -9.02 -13.23 2.03
N LEU A 169 -9.51 -12.09 1.54
CA LEU A 169 -9.35 -11.63 0.16
C LEU A 169 -8.90 -10.16 0.14
N THR A 170 -7.93 -9.84 -0.70
CA THR A 170 -7.61 -8.47 -1.08
C THR A 170 -7.89 -8.26 -2.56
N VAL A 171 -8.71 -7.28 -2.88
CA VAL A 171 -8.98 -6.83 -4.25
C VAL A 171 -8.15 -5.57 -4.51
N ILE A 172 -7.33 -5.61 -5.53
CA ILE A 172 -6.48 -4.49 -5.96
C ILE A 172 -7.08 -3.93 -7.25
N ASP A 173 -7.74 -2.80 -7.13
CA ASP A 173 -8.31 -2.10 -8.28
C ASP A 173 -7.32 -1.12 -8.88
N GLU A 174 -7.28 -1.04 -10.21
CA GLU A 174 -6.24 -0.40 -11.02
C GLU A 174 -4.84 -0.94 -10.67
N CYS A 175 -4.73 -2.25 -10.68
CA CYS A 175 -3.53 -2.96 -10.24
C CYS A 175 -2.26 -2.63 -11.04
N HIS A 176 -2.40 -2.05 -12.24
CA HIS A 176 -1.29 -1.58 -13.06
C HIS A 176 -0.51 -0.41 -12.42
N GLU A 177 -1.11 0.29 -11.44
CA GLU A 177 -0.44 1.38 -10.73
C GLU A 177 0.26 0.93 -9.43
N ILE A 178 0.06 -0.33 -9.01
CA ILE A 178 0.51 -0.75 -7.68
C ILE A 178 2.03 -0.95 -7.61
N ASP A 179 2.65 -1.39 -8.68
CA ASP A 179 4.09 -1.61 -8.77
C ASP A 179 4.86 -0.32 -8.56
N GLU A 180 4.54 0.75 -9.28
CA GLU A 180 5.15 2.06 -9.10
C GLU A 180 4.98 2.57 -7.66
N GLN A 181 3.79 2.39 -7.07
CA GLN A 181 3.54 2.82 -5.70
C GLN A 181 4.34 2.01 -4.68
N LEU A 182 4.47 0.71 -4.87
CA LEU A 182 5.28 -0.16 -3.99
C LEU A 182 6.76 0.21 -4.05
N VAL A 183 7.30 0.36 -5.25
CA VAL A 183 8.69 0.78 -5.49
C VAL A 183 8.96 2.13 -4.83
N LYS A 184 8.12 3.13 -5.09
CA LYS A 184 8.24 4.48 -4.54
C LYS A 184 8.19 4.52 -3.01
N HIS A 185 7.40 3.64 -2.40
CA HIS A 185 7.33 3.56 -0.94
C HIS A 185 8.47 2.74 -0.31
N ALA A 186 9.06 1.84 -1.08
CA ALA A 186 10.21 1.06 -0.66
C ALA A 186 11.54 1.80 -0.89
N ALA A 187 11.53 2.86 -1.69
CA ALA A 187 12.70 3.69 -1.93
C ALA A 187 13.27 4.24 -0.61
N LEU A 188 14.56 4.08 -0.42
CA LEU A 188 15.29 4.66 0.71
C LEU A 188 15.73 6.06 0.33
N THR A 189 15.12 7.06 0.95
CA THR A 189 15.53 8.47 0.82
C THR A 189 16.16 8.94 2.11
N ILE A 190 17.42 9.34 2.05
CA ILE A 190 18.14 9.98 3.15
C ILE A 190 18.55 11.36 2.67
N ASP A 191 18.01 12.42 3.31
CA ASP A 191 18.37 13.80 3.08
C ASP A 191 18.86 14.39 4.40
N VAL A 192 20.15 14.77 4.45
CA VAL A 192 20.78 15.30 5.66
C VAL A 192 20.19 16.66 6.05
N VAL A 193 19.63 17.40 5.10
CA VAL A 193 18.94 18.67 5.39
C VAL A 193 17.66 18.39 6.20
N ASP A 194 16.92 17.35 5.86
CA ASP A 194 15.72 16.93 6.62
C ASP A 194 16.07 16.42 8.03
N LEU A 195 17.31 15.94 8.23
CA LEU A 195 17.80 15.52 9.55
C LEU A 195 18.01 16.69 10.53
N THR A 196 17.98 17.94 10.09
CA THR A 196 18.24 19.12 10.96
C THR A 196 17.24 19.22 12.12
N SER A 197 15.99 18.82 11.90
CA SER A 197 14.97 18.76 12.94
C SER A 197 15.24 17.63 13.93
N ILE A 198 15.78 16.53 13.44
CA ILE A 198 16.12 15.32 14.20
C ILE A 198 17.39 15.56 15.03
N GLU A 199 18.36 16.30 14.49
CA GLU A 199 19.61 16.64 15.17
C GLU A 199 19.36 17.33 16.52
N LYS A 200 18.35 18.21 16.60
CA LYS A 200 17.97 18.90 17.84
C LYS A 200 17.56 17.95 18.96
N VAL A 201 17.01 16.78 18.59
CA VAL A 201 16.48 15.78 19.53
C VAL A 201 17.44 14.61 19.72
N ALA A 202 18.04 14.13 18.64
CA ALA A 202 18.87 12.93 18.62
C ALA A 202 20.38 13.21 18.74
N GLY A 203 20.82 14.43 18.43
CA GLY A 203 22.20 14.90 18.52
C GLY A 203 23.00 14.71 17.24
N LYS A 204 24.00 15.58 17.04
CA LYS A 204 24.83 15.66 15.83
C LYS A 204 25.62 14.37 15.52
N ASN A 205 26.11 13.68 16.53
CA ASN A 205 26.86 12.42 16.35
C ASN A 205 25.97 11.31 15.78
N PHE A 206 24.68 11.34 16.10
CA PHE A 206 23.73 10.37 15.56
C PHE A 206 23.43 10.68 14.08
N THR A 207 23.13 11.94 13.75
CA THR A 207 22.85 12.36 12.36
C THR A 207 24.07 12.20 11.45
N GLY A 208 25.28 12.34 11.98
CA GLY A 208 26.53 12.07 11.26
C GLY A 208 26.67 10.66 10.72
N ARG A 209 25.98 9.67 11.31
CA ARG A 209 25.98 8.28 10.81
C ARG A 209 25.23 8.15 9.47
N PHE A 210 24.23 8.97 9.24
CA PHE A 210 23.55 9.02 7.95
C PHE A 210 24.47 9.59 6.86
N ALA A 211 25.22 10.64 7.18
CA ALA A 211 26.21 11.19 6.26
C ALA A 211 27.32 10.17 5.93
N ALA A 212 27.76 9.38 6.91
CA ALA A 212 28.73 8.31 6.68
C ALA A 212 28.16 7.24 5.74
N PHE A 213 26.92 6.79 5.96
CA PHE A 213 26.26 5.84 5.07
C PHE A 213 26.09 6.38 3.65
N ILE A 214 25.73 7.65 3.47
CA ILE A 214 25.66 8.27 2.14
C ILE A 214 27.02 8.22 1.44
N ASN A 215 28.11 8.45 2.17
CA ASN A 215 29.46 8.43 1.60
C ASN A 215 29.91 7.04 1.12
N ASP A 216 29.30 5.96 1.57
CA ASP A 216 29.58 4.61 1.04
C ASP A 216 29.24 4.50 -0.46
N PHE A 217 28.44 5.44 -0.98
CA PHE A 217 28.03 5.53 -2.37
C PHE A 217 28.84 6.56 -3.18
N SER A 218 29.91 7.12 -2.64
CA SER A 218 30.68 8.21 -3.26
C SER A 218 31.37 7.85 -4.59
N GLU A 219 31.58 6.57 -4.85
CA GLU A 219 32.19 6.06 -6.08
C GLU A 219 31.16 5.69 -7.17
N TYR A 220 29.85 5.79 -6.86
CA TYR A 220 28.77 5.44 -7.79
C TYR A 220 28.15 6.69 -8.40
N ASP A 221 27.82 6.61 -9.66
CA ASP A 221 27.09 7.66 -10.40
C ASP A 221 25.57 7.50 -10.24
N GLU A 222 24.83 8.60 -10.42
CA GLU A 222 23.37 8.55 -10.56
C GLU A 222 22.98 7.67 -11.78
N GLY A 223 21.92 6.88 -11.61
CA GLY A 223 21.51 5.89 -12.61
C GLY A 223 22.28 4.56 -12.53
N PHE A 224 23.21 4.40 -11.58
CA PHE A 224 23.95 3.15 -11.43
C PHE A 224 23.09 2.06 -10.78
N TYR A 225 23.09 0.89 -11.42
CA TYR A 225 22.41 -0.33 -10.92
C TYR A 225 23.40 -1.18 -10.16
N PHE A 226 23.02 -1.64 -8.99
CA PHE A 226 23.87 -2.47 -8.15
C PHE A 226 23.08 -3.43 -7.26
N VAL A 227 23.72 -4.49 -6.83
CA VAL A 227 23.26 -5.33 -5.73
C VAL A 227 24.11 -4.98 -4.51
N PRO A 228 23.50 -4.61 -3.37
CA PRO A 228 24.27 -4.29 -2.18
C PRO A 228 25.23 -5.44 -1.80
N ASP A 229 26.51 -5.15 -1.78
CA ASP A 229 27.55 -6.09 -1.34
C ASP A 229 27.56 -6.25 0.20
N ALA A 230 28.46 -7.07 0.70
CA ALA A 230 28.55 -7.37 2.13
C ALA A 230 28.92 -6.14 2.97
N ASP A 231 29.70 -5.22 2.43
CA ASP A 231 30.17 -4.02 3.15
C ASP A 231 29.04 -2.99 3.23
N ILE A 232 28.35 -2.72 2.10
CA ILE A 232 27.17 -1.86 2.06
C ILE A 232 26.06 -2.42 2.96
N GLN A 233 25.80 -3.74 2.90
CA GLN A 233 24.80 -4.38 3.78
C GLN A 233 25.18 -4.26 5.25
N LYS A 234 26.45 -4.38 5.59
CA LYS A 234 26.95 -4.20 6.96
C LYS A 234 26.75 -2.77 7.44
N SER A 235 27.12 -1.78 6.63
CA SER A 235 26.92 -0.36 6.92
C SER A 235 25.46 -0.03 7.15
N ALA A 236 24.55 -0.55 6.29
CA ALA A 236 23.11 -0.41 6.48
C ALA A 236 22.61 -1.01 7.79
N LYS A 237 23.10 -2.21 8.18
CA LYS A 237 22.74 -2.85 9.45
C LYS A 237 23.20 -2.06 10.65
N GLU A 238 24.44 -1.54 10.61
CA GLU A 238 24.99 -0.69 11.68
C GLU A 238 24.16 0.60 11.83
N LEU A 239 23.67 1.16 10.73
CA LEU A 239 22.78 2.32 10.78
C LEU A 239 21.41 1.95 11.34
N ILE A 240 20.83 0.80 10.97
CA ILE A 240 19.57 0.29 11.54
C ILE A 240 19.70 0.12 13.07
N ASP A 241 20.75 -0.54 13.55
CA ASP A 241 20.98 -0.76 14.98
C ASP A 241 21.10 0.57 15.74
N ALA A 242 21.78 1.55 15.14
CA ALA A 242 21.89 2.89 15.71
C ALA A 242 20.53 3.62 15.76
N ILE A 243 19.71 3.47 14.72
CA ILE A 243 18.35 4.04 14.67
C ILE A 243 17.46 3.40 15.73
N ASP A 244 17.47 2.07 15.84
CA ASP A 244 16.63 1.34 16.80
C ASP A 244 17.03 1.67 18.25
N THR A 245 18.34 1.74 18.54
CA THR A 245 18.85 2.17 19.83
C THR A 245 18.37 3.60 20.17
N LYS A 246 18.53 4.53 19.22
CA LYS A 246 18.14 5.92 19.43
C LYS A 246 16.61 6.09 19.59
N ALA A 247 15.83 5.38 18.80
CA ALA A 247 14.38 5.37 18.93
C ALA A 247 13.94 4.85 20.30
N GLY A 248 14.56 3.77 20.79
CA GLY A 248 14.31 3.23 22.15
C GLY A 248 14.65 4.23 23.27
N GLU A 249 15.81 4.91 23.18
CA GLU A 249 16.18 5.97 24.13
C GLU A 249 15.15 7.12 24.14
N LEU A 250 14.68 7.53 22.97
CA LEU A 250 13.69 8.60 22.84
C LEU A 250 12.31 8.16 23.34
N GLU A 251 11.91 6.91 23.10
CA GLU A 251 10.67 6.34 23.65
C GLU A 251 10.68 6.35 25.19
N GLN A 252 11.81 6.00 25.78
CA GLN A 252 11.96 6.04 27.24
C GLN A 252 11.90 7.47 27.77
N LYS A 253 12.63 8.42 27.17
CA LYS A 253 12.56 9.84 27.52
C LYS A 253 11.15 10.41 27.40
N ALA A 254 10.39 9.99 26.35
CA ALA A 254 9.03 10.41 26.17
C ALA A 254 8.09 9.92 27.31
N LYS A 255 8.34 8.73 27.87
CA LYS A 255 7.57 8.21 29.01
C LYS A 255 7.86 8.93 30.32
N GLU A 256 9.09 9.39 30.51
CA GLU A 256 9.56 10.05 31.73
C GLU A 256 9.22 11.55 31.80
N SER A 257 9.00 12.20 30.64
CA SER A 257 8.74 13.63 30.60
C SER A 257 7.25 13.97 30.54
N SER A 258 6.80 14.88 31.39
CA SER A 258 5.39 15.34 31.40
C SER A 258 5.06 16.40 30.34
N HIS A 259 6.07 16.96 29.65
CA HIS A 259 5.92 18.03 28.66
C HIS A 259 6.84 17.80 27.44
N GLY A 260 6.39 18.16 26.25
CA GLY A 260 7.22 18.15 25.03
C GLY A 260 7.14 16.88 24.18
N HIS A 261 6.16 16.02 24.38
CA HIS A 261 6.01 14.73 23.67
C HIS A 261 5.89 14.84 22.14
N GLY A 262 5.40 15.96 21.60
CA GLY A 262 5.07 16.08 20.18
C GLY A 262 6.28 16.02 19.23
N SER A 263 7.39 16.67 19.57
CA SER A 263 8.60 16.69 18.75
C SER A 263 9.37 15.37 18.81
N ILE A 264 9.46 14.77 19.98
CA ILE A 264 10.12 13.48 20.20
C ILE A 264 9.41 12.35 19.42
N ALA A 265 8.10 12.31 19.48
CA ALA A 265 7.31 11.27 18.81
C ALA A 265 7.38 11.38 17.28
N ALA A 266 7.43 12.59 16.73
CA ALA A 266 7.63 12.78 15.29
C ALA A 266 9.01 12.24 14.86
N VAL A 267 10.05 12.51 15.64
CA VAL A 267 11.40 11.99 15.40
C VAL A 267 11.42 10.47 15.48
N ILE A 268 10.78 9.85 16.46
CA ILE A 268 10.68 8.39 16.56
C ILE A 268 10.01 7.80 15.32
N ASP A 269 8.91 8.40 14.83
CA ASP A 269 8.22 7.93 13.63
C ASP A 269 9.11 8.02 12.38
N ASP A 270 9.84 9.11 12.22
CA ASP A 270 10.76 9.29 11.09
C ASP A 270 11.92 8.27 11.17
N LEU A 271 12.48 8.06 12.35
CA LEU A 271 13.51 7.04 12.59
C LEU A 271 13.01 5.62 12.25
N ARG A 272 11.81 5.25 12.71
CA ARG A 272 11.21 3.95 12.40
C ARG A 272 10.92 3.81 10.89
N GLY A 273 10.55 4.89 10.21
CA GLY A 273 10.39 4.94 8.76
C GLY A 273 11.70 4.60 8.04
N TRP A 274 12.79 5.24 8.41
CA TRP A 274 14.11 4.93 7.83
C TRP A 274 14.60 3.53 8.17
N ALA A 275 14.44 3.07 9.41
CA ALA A 275 14.79 1.68 9.77
C ALA A 275 14.07 0.67 8.86
N THR A 276 12.78 0.90 8.59
CA THR A 276 11.99 0.03 7.69
C THR A 276 12.53 0.03 6.25
N ALA A 277 12.85 1.21 5.71
CA ALA A 277 13.40 1.33 4.35
C ALA A 277 14.80 0.70 4.26
N LEU A 278 15.66 0.96 5.24
CA LEU A 278 17.00 0.36 5.35
C LEU A 278 16.93 -1.17 5.50
N HIS A 279 15.96 -1.70 6.25
CA HIS A 279 15.72 -3.15 6.32
C HIS A 279 15.36 -3.73 4.96
N SER A 280 14.49 -3.06 4.21
CA SER A 280 14.16 -3.48 2.84
C SER A 280 15.40 -3.47 1.97
N PHE A 281 16.20 -2.42 2.03
CA PHE A 281 17.45 -2.28 1.30
C PHE A 281 18.48 -3.38 1.66
N ALA A 282 18.74 -3.57 2.94
CA ALA A 282 19.79 -4.48 3.41
C ALA A 282 19.46 -5.97 3.20
N PHE A 283 18.16 -6.34 3.16
CA PHE A 283 17.75 -7.75 3.22
C PHE A 283 16.88 -8.21 2.05
N SER A 284 16.58 -7.36 1.05
CA SER A 284 15.78 -7.77 -0.11
C SER A 284 16.54 -8.67 -1.09
N GLY A 285 17.86 -8.60 -1.10
CA GLY A 285 18.71 -9.43 -1.94
C GLY A 285 18.64 -9.14 -3.44
N GLY A 286 18.07 -8.00 -3.86
CA GLY A 286 17.85 -7.67 -5.25
C GLY A 286 18.61 -6.44 -5.73
N GLU A 287 18.38 -6.06 -6.98
CA GLU A 287 18.98 -4.89 -7.61
C GLU A 287 18.33 -3.59 -7.15
N TRP A 288 19.16 -2.57 -6.99
CA TRP A 288 18.79 -1.22 -6.65
C TRP A 288 19.40 -0.23 -7.64
N ILE A 289 18.76 0.91 -7.81
CA ILE A 289 19.28 2.01 -8.61
C ILE A 289 19.52 3.23 -7.71
N ILE A 290 20.60 3.95 -7.94
CA ILE A 290 20.85 5.25 -7.35
C ILE A 290 20.12 6.30 -8.20
N GLU A 291 18.96 6.77 -7.72
CA GLU A 291 18.18 7.80 -8.43
C GLU A 291 18.74 9.21 -8.20
N GLU A 292 19.28 9.47 -7.03
CA GLU A 292 19.87 10.75 -6.68
C GLU A 292 21.01 10.56 -5.68
N TYR A 293 22.11 11.23 -5.94
CA TYR A 293 23.26 11.30 -5.04
C TYR A 293 23.80 12.72 -4.99
N ALA A 294 23.80 13.33 -3.82
CA ALA A 294 24.40 14.64 -3.57
C ALA A 294 25.40 14.50 -2.41
N TYR A 295 26.67 14.46 -2.72
CA TYR A 295 27.84 14.30 -1.84
C TYR A 295 27.56 14.48 -0.33
N ALA A 296 27.39 13.36 0.39
CA ALA A 296 27.11 13.28 1.82
C ALA A 296 25.86 14.05 2.30
N GLN A 297 25.02 14.58 1.41
CA GLN A 297 23.85 15.36 1.77
C GLN A 297 22.53 14.66 1.42
N LYS A 298 22.47 13.94 0.29
CA LYS A 298 21.26 13.26 -0.15
C LYS A 298 21.59 11.97 -0.89
N LEU A 299 20.81 10.92 -0.61
CA LEU A 299 20.87 9.64 -1.29
C LEU A 299 19.45 9.14 -1.49
N VAL A 300 19.12 8.77 -2.72
CA VAL A 300 17.87 8.09 -3.07
C VAL A 300 18.19 6.77 -3.74
N LEU A 301 17.84 5.68 -3.08
CA LEU A 301 17.99 4.32 -3.58
C LEU A 301 16.61 3.73 -3.81
N THR A 302 16.38 3.23 -5.03
CA THR A 302 15.09 2.65 -5.43
C THR A 302 15.26 1.19 -5.84
N PRO A 303 14.42 0.26 -5.35
CA PRO A 303 14.48 -1.13 -5.77
C PRO A 303 14.08 -1.24 -7.25
N VAL A 304 14.83 -2.03 -8.04
CA VAL A 304 14.54 -2.21 -9.46
C VAL A 304 13.29 -3.08 -9.68
N TYR A 305 13.08 -4.06 -8.81
CA TYR A 305 11.97 -5.01 -8.95
C TYR A 305 11.01 -4.96 -7.77
N THR A 306 9.74 -4.82 -8.08
CA THR A 306 8.66 -4.77 -7.08
C THR A 306 8.56 -6.05 -6.26
N HIS A 307 8.85 -7.22 -6.83
CA HIS A 307 8.78 -8.49 -6.11
C HIS A 307 9.69 -8.56 -4.88
N GLN A 308 10.74 -7.74 -4.81
CA GLN A 308 11.63 -7.65 -3.65
C GLN A 308 10.93 -7.11 -2.40
N VAL A 309 9.92 -6.29 -2.59
CA VAL A 309 9.27 -5.52 -1.50
C VAL A 309 7.78 -5.85 -1.32
N VAL A 310 7.14 -6.46 -2.32
CA VAL A 310 5.70 -6.71 -2.32
C VAL A 310 5.25 -7.69 -1.24
N ASN A 311 6.06 -8.70 -0.93
CA ASN A 311 5.69 -9.74 0.04
C ASN A 311 5.39 -9.14 1.40
N LYS A 312 6.32 -8.38 1.98
CA LYS A 312 6.16 -7.77 3.32
C LYS A 312 5.05 -6.71 3.36
N GLY A 313 4.89 -5.95 2.28
CA GLY A 313 3.91 -4.86 2.21
C GLY A 313 2.49 -5.34 1.93
N LEU A 314 2.32 -6.44 1.23
CA LEU A 314 1.03 -6.86 0.71
C LEU A 314 0.74 -8.36 0.88
N TYR A 315 1.57 -9.25 0.28
CA TYR A 315 1.21 -10.67 0.12
C TYR A 315 1.22 -11.47 1.43
N ASP A 316 2.05 -11.09 2.40
CA ASP A 316 2.08 -11.75 3.71
C ASP A 316 0.84 -11.43 4.58
N LYS A 317 0.00 -10.49 4.15
CA LYS A 317 -1.10 -9.93 4.95
C LYS A 317 -2.47 -10.50 4.60
N CYS A 318 -2.57 -11.28 3.53
CA CYS A 318 -3.83 -11.82 3.03
C CYS A 318 -3.62 -13.21 2.42
N ASP A 319 -4.69 -13.99 2.31
CA ASP A 319 -4.60 -15.35 1.79
C ASP A 319 -4.77 -15.41 0.28
N GLN A 320 -5.67 -14.59 -0.28
CA GLN A 320 -6.01 -14.58 -1.70
C GLN A 320 -6.12 -13.15 -2.23
N PHE A 321 -5.86 -12.98 -3.53
CA PHE A 321 -5.80 -11.68 -4.18
C PHE A 321 -6.56 -11.70 -5.51
N ILE A 322 -7.32 -10.64 -5.77
CA ILE A 322 -7.82 -10.29 -7.10
C ILE A 322 -7.09 -9.01 -7.54
N HIS A 323 -6.48 -9.06 -8.70
CA HIS A 323 -5.84 -7.94 -9.35
C HIS A 323 -6.70 -7.54 -10.56
N MET A 324 -7.29 -6.36 -10.53
CA MET A 324 -8.17 -5.85 -11.59
C MET A 324 -7.59 -4.61 -12.22
N SER A 325 -7.64 -4.54 -13.53
CA SER A 325 -7.35 -3.32 -14.29
C SER A 325 -8.01 -3.35 -15.67
N ALA A 326 -8.14 -2.19 -16.29
CA ALA A 326 -8.53 -2.11 -17.69
C ALA A 326 -7.39 -2.54 -18.63
N THR A 327 -6.17 -2.44 -18.15
CA THR A 327 -4.94 -2.81 -18.87
C THR A 327 -3.91 -3.35 -17.87
N ILE A 328 -3.50 -4.59 -18.04
CA ILE A 328 -2.45 -5.21 -17.20
C ILE A 328 -1.09 -5.22 -17.94
N CYS A 329 -1.07 -4.78 -19.21
CA CYS A 329 0.15 -4.69 -20.04
C CYS A 329 0.92 -6.01 -20.19
N GLY A 330 0.20 -7.13 -20.24
CA GLY A 330 0.75 -8.48 -20.36
C GLY A 330 0.86 -9.21 -19.02
N PHE A 331 0.11 -10.29 -18.90
CA PHE A 331 0.02 -11.06 -17.64
C PHE A 331 1.36 -11.66 -17.21
N ASP A 332 2.16 -12.15 -18.15
CA ASP A 332 3.45 -12.76 -17.84
C ASP A 332 4.43 -11.74 -17.25
N GLU A 333 4.46 -10.52 -17.80
CA GLU A 333 5.32 -9.46 -17.28
C GLU A 333 4.83 -8.94 -15.93
N TYR A 334 3.51 -8.76 -15.77
CA TYR A 334 2.92 -8.40 -14.50
C TYR A 334 3.23 -9.44 -13.40
N MET A 335 3.07 -10.73 -13.71
CA MET A 335 3.41 -11.80 -12.77
C MET A 335 4.89 -11.77 -12.37
N LYS A 336 5.78 -11.57 -13.33
CA LYS A 336 7.21 -11.47 -13.08
C LYS A 336 7.54 -10.26 -12.19
N THR A 337 7.01 -9.09 -12.53
CA THR A 337 7.20 -7.85 -11.75
C THR A 337 6.70 -8.00 -10.32
N MET A 338 5.53 -8.60 -10.14
CA MET A 338 4.89 -8.79 -8.84
C MET A 338 5.32 -10.06 -8.11
N GLY A 339 6.21 -10.88 -8.69
CA GLY A 339 6.68 -12.12 -8.08
C GLY A 339 5.59 -13.18 -7.90
N ILE A 340 4.64 -13.25 -8.81
CA ILE A 340 3.52 -14.22 -8.78
C ILE A 340 3.93 -15.50 -9.52
N ASP A 341 3.82 -16.64 -8.85
CA ASP A 341 4.08 -17.95 -9.45
C ASP A 341 2.88 -18.37 -10.33
N LYS A 342 3.16 -18.81 -11.56
CA LYS A 342 2.13 -19.28 -12.52
C LYS A 342 1.24 -20.40 -11.99
N LYS A 343 1.74 -21.25 -11.09
CA LYS A 343 0.94 -22.33 -10.49
C LYS A 343 -0.17 -21.80 -9.58
N ASP A 344 0.02 -20.62 -8.98
CA ASP A 344 -0.86 -20.05 -7.96
C ASP A 344 -1.85 -19.01 -8.56
N VAL A 345 -1.83 -18.85 -9.89
CA VAL A 345 -2.61 -17.81 -10.58
C VAL A 345 -3.72 -18.41 -11.47
N ALA A 346 -4.81 -17.67 -11.60
CA ALA A 346 -5.77 -17.78 -12.69
C ALA A 346 -5.91 -16.43 -13.39
N VAL A 347 -6.08 -16.45 -14.70
CA VAL A 347 -6.06 -15.25 -15.56
C VAL A 347 -7.31 -15.20 -16.42
N ILE A 348 -7.95 -14.04 -16.49
CA ILE A 348 -9.01 -13.74 -17.46
C ILE A 348 -8.75 -12.41 -18.15
N ASP A 349 -8.91 -12.42 -19.47
CA ASP A 349 -8.99 -11.23 -20.33
C ASP A 349 -10.43 -11.14 -20.83
N ALA A 350 -11.20 -10.24 -20.24
CA ALA A 350 -12.61 -10.06 -20.59
C ALA A 350 -12.73 -9.23 -21.87
N ALA A 351 -13.45 -9.78 -22.85
CA ALA A 351 -13.70 -9.08 -24.11
C ALA A 351 -14.29 -7.69 -23.88
N ASN A 352 -13.73 -6.70 -24.57
CA ASN A 352 -14.26 -5.33 -24.52
C ASN A 352 -15.67 -5.29 -25.15
N PRO A 353 -16.71 -4.91 -24.41
CA PRO A 353 -18.08 -4.89 -24.90
C PRO A 353 -18.33 -3.80 -25.94
N ILE A 354 -17.44 -2.80 -26.06
CA ILE A 354 -17.56 -1.73 -27.02
C ILE A 354 -16.96 -2.24 -28.36
N PRO A 355 -17.74 -2.32 -29.45
CA PRO A 355 -17.23 -2.73 -30.77
C PRO A 355 -16.06 -1.85 -31.23
N VAL A 356 -15.13 -2.44 -32.00
CA VAL A 356 -13.93 -1.72 -32.49
C VAL A 356 -14.31 -0.48 -33.30
N GLU A 357 -15.41 -0.55 -34.05
CA GLU A 357 -15.93 0.53 -34.87
C GLU A 357 -16.38 1.74 -34.04
N GLN A 358 -16.72 1.53 -32.76
CA GLN A 358 -17.11 2.59 -31.82
C GLN A 358 -15.93 3.10 -30.99
N ARG A 359 -14.72 2.64 -31.28
CA ARG A 359 -13.47 3.07 -30.62
C ARG A 359 -12.51 3.68 -31.64
N PRO A 360 -12.89 4.76 -32.37
CA PRO A 360 -12.02 5.33 -33.38
C PRO A 360 -10.75 5.91 -32.75
N VAL A 361 -9.61 5.55 -33.30
CA VAL A 361 -8.32 6.17 -32.96
C VAL A 361 -8.02 7.24 -34.00
N TYR A 362 -8.01 8.49 -33.58
CA TYR A 362 -7.66 9.61 -34.46
C TYR A 362 -6.17 9.91 -34.30
N ALA A 363 -5.36 9.63 -35.34
CA ALA A 363 -4.00 10.14 -35.42
C ALA A 363 -4.04 11.61 -35.81
N MET A 364 -3.77 12.52 -34.90
CA MET A 364 -3.53 13.93 -35.20
C MET A 364 -2.04 14.14 -35.44
N ASN A 365 -1.65 14.74 -36.57
CA ASN A 365 -0.30 15.28 -36.74
C ASN A 365 -0.10 16.38 -35.72
N ALA A 366 0.39 16.02 -34.54
CA ALA A 366 0.63 16.94 -33.47
C ALA A 366 1.71 17.94 -33.85
N ILE A 367 1.45 19.17 -33.53
CA ILE A 367 2.31 20.34 -33.49
C ILE A 367 3.75 19.94 -33.17
N LYS A 368 4.69 20.34 -34.04
CA LYS A 368 6.10 20.33 -33.69
C LYS A 368 6.28 21.18 -32.44
N VAL A 369 6.53 20.56 -31.31
CA VAL A 369 7.07 21.26 -30.13
C VAL A 369 8.52 21.59 -30.50
N SER A 370 8.77 22.81 -30.93
CA SER A 370 10.10 23.37 -30.99
C SER A 370 10.58 23.55 -29.56
N GLY A 371 11.64 22.80 -29.17
CA GLY A 371 12.38 22.99 -27.94
C GLY A 371 13.11 24.33 -27.90
#